data_2c82b5128d3b5149339e459abed83b93
#
_entry.id   2c82b5128d3b5149339e459abed83b93
#
_cell.length_a   1.000
_cell.length_b   1.000
_cell.length_c   1.000
_cell.angle_alpha   90.00
_cell.angle_beta   90.00
_cell.angle_gamma   90.00
#
_symmetry.space_group_name_H-M   'P 1'
#
loop_
_entity.id
_entity.type
_entity.pdbx_description
1 polymer ?
#
loop_
_entity_poly.entity_id
_entity_poly.type
_entity_poly.pdbx_seq_one_letter_code
_entity_poly.pdbx_strand_id
1 'polypeptide(L)'
;MSIQINYKNSNSQKFPTNLILFTDENFNISALKKYVSEEELSYISDLLKTSDLKKNLLFFEISSKKTIFLVSIKKDLKTSDIESLGAKFHSHINYDKKNDYFVNSDSINSKIENFVGHFLHGLKLKSYEFNIYKSKKNKRLISINVIGSKNKISTQSQLRFKALEEGTFFARDLVSEPGNILHPDEYAKRLSALKKFGLKINIYDDKQLKKLRMNALLGVGQGSIRGSYLVTIEWNGAKNNSKPLAFVGKGVCFDTGGISLKPAKFMEDMTYDMAGSATVVGLMKNLAVRKAKINAVGVVGLVENMPGGNAQRPGDIVKSYSGKTIEILNTDAEGRLVLADALTFTE
;
A
#
# COMPACT_ATOMS: atom_id res chain seq x y z
N MET A 1 2.55 5.96 13.96
CA MET A 1 3.80 6.81 13.90
C MET A 1 3.88 7.44 12.53
N SER A 2 4.47 8.62 12.36
CA SER A 2 4.57 9.23 11.04
C SER A 2 6.02 9.50 10.69
N ILE A 3 6.40 9.10 9.46
CA ILE A 3 7.70 9.44 8.89
C ILE A 3 7.48 10.58 7.88
N GLN A 4 8.19 11.68 8.07
CA GLN A 4 8.24 12.79 7.15
C GLN A 4 9.54 12.75 6.35
N ILE A 5 9.43 12.81 5.03
CA ILE A 5 10.57 12.86 4.13
C ILE A 5 10.74 14.31 3.66
N ASN A 6 11.94 14.86 3.84
CA ASN A 6 12.29 16.22 3.44
C ASN A 6 13.45 16.17 2.45
N TYR A 7 13.30 16.84 1.31
CA TYR A 7 14.36 16.97 0.31
C TYR A 7 15.02 18.33 0.47
N LYS A 8 16.25 18.35 1.02
CA LYS A 8 17.01 19.58 1.27
C LYS A 8 17.96 19.86 0.11
N ASN A 9 18.00 21.11 -0.34
CA ASN A 9 18.84 21.51 -1.48
C ASN A 9 20.30 21.81 -1.12
N SER A 10 20.70 21.73 0.14
CA SER A 10 22.07 22.08 0.56
C SER A 10 22.58 21.16 1.67
N ASN A 11 23.89 20.94 1.68
CA ASN A 11 24.63 20.31 2.77
C ASN A 11 24.74 21.27 3.98
N SER A 12 23.62 21.71 4.51
CA SER A 12 23.59 22.72 5.60
C SER A 12 24.11 22.22 6.94
N GLN A 13 24.34 20.92 7.09
CA GLN A 13 25.01 20.33 8.26
C GLN A 13 26.26 19.59 7.82
N LYS A 14 27.43 20.07 8.28
CA LYS A 14 28.73 19.47 7.96
C LYS A 14 28.88 18.05 8.50
N PHE A 15 28.25 17.73 9.63
CA PHE A 15 28.28 16.42 10.29
C PHE A 15 26.92 16.10 10.96
N PRO A 16 25.98 15.49 10.22
CA PRO A 16 24.68 15.14 10.77
C PRO A 16 24.75 14.04 11.82
N THR A 17 23.76 14.03 12.75
CA THR A 17 23.72 13.10 13.89
C THR A 17 23.50 11.64 13.50
N ASN A 18 22.50 11.34 12.67
CA ASN A 18 22.24 9.98 12.18
C ASN A 18 22.38 10.01 10.66
N LEU A 19 23.49 9.50 10.16
CA LEU A 19 23.86 9.62 8.75
C LEU A 19 23.79 8.26 8.07
N ILE A 20 23.05 8.20 6.96
CA ILE A 20 22.92 7.03 6.10
C ILE A 20 23.81 7.24 4.88
N LEU A 21 24.79 6.36 4.71
CA LEU A 21 25.76 6.34 3.62
C LEU A 21 25.64 5.02 2.85
N PHE A 22 25.92 5.09 1.57
CA PHE A 22 25.89 3.93 0.69
C PHE A 22 27.30 3.54 0.26
N THR A 23 27.57 2.24 0.25
CA THR A 23 28.86 1.65 -0.11
C THR A 23 28.65 0.59 -1.19
N ASP A 24 29.74 0.07 -1.73
CA ASP A 24 29.71 -1.15 -2.54
C ASP A 24 29.42 -2.41 -1.71
N GLU A 25 29.32 -3.55 -2.35
CA GLU A 25 29.01 -4.84 -1.74
C GLU A 25 30.06 -5.32 -0.72
N ASN A 26 31.28 -4.80 -0.78
CA ASN A 26 32.39 -5.12 0.12
C ASN A 26 32.56 -4.11 1.26
N PHE A 27 31.63 -3.16 1.41
CA PHE A 27 31.71 -2.07 2.37
C PHE A 27 32.99 -1.24 2.25
N ASN A 28 33.44 -0.95 1.02
CA ASN A 28 34.56 -0.06 0.80
C ASN A 28 34.19 1.38 1.21
N ILE A 29 34.83 1.86 2.26
CA ILE A 29 34.56 3.18 2.87
C ILE A 29 35.49 4.28 2.38
N SER A 30 36.47 4.01 1.52
CA SER A 30 37.49 4.99 1.07
C SER A 30 36.86 6.26 0.46
N ALA A 31 35.71 6.11 -0.26
CA ALA A 31 35.00 7.24 -0.84
C ALA A 31 34.19 8.07 0.19
N LEU A 32 34.01 7.55 1.42
CA LEU A 32 33.19 8.17 2.45
C LEU A 32 33.90 9.28 3.22
N LYS A 33 35.25 9.42 3.10
CA LYS A 33 36.05 10.47 3.71
C LYS A 33 35.54 11.90 3.47
N LYS A 34 34.66 12.09 2.50
CA LYS A 34 34.01 13.38 2.19
C LYS A 34 32.84 13.71 3.13
N TYR A 35 32.31 12.70 3.83
CA TYR A 35 31.04 12.80 4.56
C TYR A 35 31.22 12.56 6.06
N VAL A 36 32.33 12.03 6.47
CA VAL A 36 32.69 11.73 7.87
C VAL A 36 34.09 12.26 8.19
N SER A 37 34.43 12.44 9.48
CA SER A 37 35.80 12.82 9.91
C SER A 37 36.77 11.67 9.72
N GLU A 38 38.05 11.96 9.73
CA GLU A 38 39.10 10.93 9.66
C GLU A 38 39.06 9.98 10.85
N GLU A 39 38.80 10.49 12.05
CA GLU A 39 38.62 9.69 13.27
C GLU A 39 37.42 8.74 13.16
N GLU A 40 36.27 9.24 12.67
CA GLU A 40 35.09 8.41 12.45
C GLU A 40 35.35 7.34 11.40
N LEU A 41 36.07 7.68 10.34
CA LEU A 41 36.39 6.73 9.26
C LEU A 41 37.33 5.63 9.78
N SER A 42 38.36 5.99 10.58
CA SER A 42 39.27 5.03 11.23
C SER A 42 38.50 4.09 12.15
N TYR A 43 37.65 4.64 13.02
CA TYR A 43 36.81 3.85 13.93
C TYR A 43 35.89 2.87 13.20
N ILE A 44 35.20 3.33 12.14
CA ILE A 44 34.33 2.46 11.31
C ILE A 44 35.21 1.37 10.63
N SER A 45 36.38 1.72 10.11
CA SER A 45 37.30 0.77 9.48
C SER A 45 37.67 -0.39 10.41
N ASP A 46 37.95 -0.08 11.67
CA ASP A 46 38.30 -1.10 12.66
C ASP A 46 37.08 -1.99 13.00
N LEU A 47 35.91 -1.41 13.17
CA LEU A 47 34.70 -2.17 13.45
C LEU A 47 34.26 -3.08 12.25
N LEU A 48 34.50 -2.65 11.02
CA LEU A 48 34.22 -3.46 9.84
C LEU A 48 35.04 -4.76 9.81
N LYS A 49 36.26 -4.80 10.36
CA LYS A 49 37.11 -6.01 10.42
C LYS A 49 36.46 -7.15 11.21
N THR A 50 35.59 -6.82 12.18
CA THR A 50 34.90 -7.78 13.04
C THR A 50 33.40 -7.91 12.72
N SER A 51 32.88 -7.13 11.76
CA SER A 51 31.48 -7.10 11.38
C SER A 51 31.12 -8.21 10.42
N ASP A 52 29.87 -8.68 10.50
CA ASP A 52 29.31 -9.62 9.52
C ASP A 52 28.93 -8.90 8.21
N LEU A 53 29.87 -8.90 7.26
CA LEU A 53 29.70 -8.24 5.96
C LEU A 53 28.66 -8.92 5.04
N LYS A 54 28.09 -10.06 5.45
CA LYS A 54 26.95 -10.67 4.72
C LYS A 54 25.66 -9.87 4.88
N LYS A 55 25.57 -9.05 5.93
CA LYS A 55 24.47 -8.13 6.14
C LYS A 55 24.56 -6.98 5.14
N ASN A 56 23.42 -6.61 4.53
CA ASN A 56 23.36 -5.51 3.58
C ASN A 56 23.26 -4.13 4.23
N LEU A 57 23.15 -4.08 5.57
CA LEU A 57 23.06 -2.86 6.36
C LEU A 57 23.79 -3.09 7.68
N LEU A 58 24.74 -2.21 7.96
CA LEU A 58 25.48 -2.12 9.21
C LEU A 58 25.24 -0.74 9.83
N PHE A 59 25.36 -0.65 11.16
CA PHE A 59 25.29 0.63 11.85
C PHE A 59 26.34 0.68 12.96
N PHE A 60 26.89 1.87 13.15
CA PHE A 60 27.96 2.14 14.10
C PHE A 60 27.57 3.33 14.96
N GLU A 61 27.50 3.11 16.26
CA GLU A 61 27.29 4.18 17.24
C GLU A 61 28.61 4.90 17.47
N ILE A 62 28.76 6.09 16.90
CA ILE A 62 29.98 6.91 17.02
C ILE A 62 29.99 7.64 18.37
N SER A 63 28.79 8.02 18.84
CA SER A 63 28.59 8.63 20.15
C SER A 63 27.14 8.46 20.59
N SER A 64 26.81 8.86 21.83
CA SER A 64 25.43 8.86 22.33
C SER A 64 24.44 9.67 21.48
N LYS A 65 24.93 10.55 20.58
CA LYS A 65 24.12 11.44 19.73
C LYS A 65 24.32 11.19 18.24
N LYS A 66 25.23 10.29 17.82
CA LYS A 66 25.57 10.08 16.41
C LYS A 66 25.69 8.62 16.06
N THR A 67 24.93 8.20 15.06
CA THR A 67 25.01 6.86 14.47
C THR A 67 25.25 6.98 12.96
N ILE A 68 26.14 6.17 12.42
CA ILE A 68 26.38 6.07 10.99
C ILE A 68 25.86 4.71 10.52
N PHE A 69 25.00 4.75 9.50
CA PHE A 69 24.45 3.57 8.83
C PHE A 69 25.17 3.39 7.51
N LEU A 70 25.69 2.21 7.26
CA LEU A 70 26.26 1.83 5.96
C LEU A 70 25.31 0.86 5.27
N VAL A 71 24.85 1.23 4.07
CA VAL A 71 23.97 0.42 3.23
C VAL A 71 24.77 -0.09 2.04
N SER A 72 24.90 -1.40 1.93
CA SER A 72 25.63 -2.06 0.84
C SER A 72 24.80 -2.10 -0.43
N ILE A 73 25.38 -1.64 -1.54
CA ILE A 73 24.79 -1.68 -2.89
C ILE A 73 25.50 -2.78 -3.71
N LYS A 74 24.76 -3.83 -4.05
CA LYS A 74 25.24 -4.88 -4.98
C LYS A 74 25.12 -4.40 -6.42
N LYS A 75 25.93 -4.99 -7.33
CA LYS A 75 25.95 -4.60 -8.77
C LYS A 75 24.61 -4.81 -9.47
N ASP A 76 23.93 -5.93 -9.20
CA ASP A 76 22.74 -6.38 -9.93
C ASP A 76 21.44 -6.21 -9.13
N LEU A 77 21.31 -5.11 -8.37
CA LEU A 77 20.10 -4.81 -7.60
C LEU A 77 18.91 -4.51 -8.52
N LYS A 78 17.76 -5.09 -8.19
CA LYS A 78 16.46 -4.67 -8.73
C LYS A 78 15.84 -3.55 -7.86
N THR A 79 14.85 -2.85 -8.38
CA THR A 79 14.12 -1.82 -7.61
C THR A 79 13.50 -2.38 -6.33
N SER A 80 12.97 -3.62 -6.37
CA SER A 80 12.44 -4.32 -5.21
C SER A 80 13.49 -4.58 -4.10
N ASP A 81 14.74 -4.80 -4.51
CA ASP A 81 15.84 -5.01 -3.53
C ASP A 81 16.18 -3.70 -2.81
N ILE A 82 16.15 -2.58 -3.56
CA ILE A 82 16.36 -1.25 -2.98
C ILE A 82 15.24 -0.89 -1.99
N GLU A 83 13.99 -1.20 -2.35
CA GLU A 83 12.84 -1.03 -1.45
C GLU A 83 12.99 -1.91 -0.19
N SER A 84 13.48 -3.14 -0.35
CA SER A 84 13.79 -4.03 0.77
C SER A 84 14.89 -3.49 1.69
N LEU A 85 15.91 -2.83 1.14
CA LEU A 85 16.94 -2.14 1.93
C LEU A 85 16.35 -1.00 2.76
N GLY A 86 15.48 -0.19 2.15
CA GLY A 86 14.76 0.87 2.86
C GLY A 86 13.86 0.34 3.99
N ALA A 87 13.16 -0.77 3.74
CA ALA A 87 12.35 -1.45 4.74
C ALA A 87 13.21 -2.02 5.90
N LYS A 88 14.39 -2.58 5.60
CA LYS A 88 15.35 -3.02 6.61
C LYS A 88 15.88 -1.85 7.45
N PHE A 89 16.19 -0.72 6.81
CA PHE A 89 16.63 0.48 7.54
C PHE A 89 15.55 0.96 8.51
N HIS A 90 14.27 0.89 8.17
CA HIS A 90 13.17 1.25 9.07
C HIS A 90 13.25 0.51 10.41
N SER A 91 13.67 -0.75 10.44
CA SER A 91 13.77 -1.55 11.67
C SER A 91 14.84 -1.06 12.66
N HIS A 92 15.75 -0.18 12.19
CA HIS A 92 16.80 0.43 13.02
C HIS A 92 16.45 1.87 13.44
N ILE A 93 15.27 2.38 13.09
CA ILE A 93 14.83 3.71 13.51
C ILE A 93 14.43 3.64 15.00
N ASN A 94 15.08 4.45 15.82
CA ASN A 94 14.73 4.56 17.22
C ASN A 94 13.61 5.59 17.39
N TYR A 95 12.44 5.11 17.76
CA TYR A 95 11.26 5.96 17.98
C TYR A 95 11.20 6.57 19.39
N ASP A 96 12.04 6.14 20.33
CA ASP A 96 12.04 6.66 21.70
C ASP A 96 12.78 7.98 21.84
N LYS A 97 13.64 8.29 20.89
CA LYS A 97 14.35 9.57 20.81
C LYS A 97 13.80 10.40 19.64
N LYS A 98 13.78 11.73 19.82
CA LYS A 98 13.48 12.68 18.74
C LYS A 98 14.70 12.74 17.84
N ASN A 99 14.72 11.98 16.77
CA ASN A 99 15.88 11.82 15.90
C ASN A 99 15.57 12.26 14.48
N ASP A 100 16.46 13.10 13.94
CA ASP A 100 16.56 13.37 12.51
C ASP A 100 17.55 12.39 11.88
N TYR A 101 17.17 11.80 10.77
CA TYR A 101 18.01 10.93 9.97
C TYR A 101 18.34 11.62 8.64
N PHE A 102 19.57 11.45 8.16
CA PHE A 102 20.08 12.11 6.97
C PHE A 102 20.56 11.07 5.96
N VAL A 103 19.85 10.99 4.84
CA VAL A 103 20.21 10.12 3.71
C VAL A 103 21.10 10.90 2.76
N ASN A 104 22.37 10.53 2.64
CA ASN A 104 23.30 11.20 1.75
C ASN A 104 23.24 10.59 0.34
N SER A 105 22.59 11.29 -0.58
CA SER A 105 22.43 10.85 -1.96
C SER A 105 23.73 10.87 -2.78
N ASP A 106 24.72 11.66 -2.38
CA ASP A 106 26.00 11.77 -3.09
C ASP A 106 26.89 10.54 -2.87
N SER A 107 26.64 9.76 -1.81
CA SER A 107 27.35 8.50 -1.54
C SER A 107 26.87 7.34 -2.40
N ILE A 108 25.76 7.49 -3.15
CA ILE A 108 25.22 6.43 -3.99
C ILE A 108 26.03 6.32 -5.27
N ASN A 109 26.61 5.14 -5.50
CA ASN A 109 27.24 4.74 -6.74
C ASN A 109 26.40 3.63 -7.41
N SER A 110 25.31 4.02 -8.05
CA SER A 110 24.41 3.12 -8.78
C SER A 110 23.89 3.79 -10.04
N LYS A 111 23.69 2.99 -11.09
CA LYS A 111 23.07 3.43 -12.35
C LYS A 111 21.54 3.34 -12.31
N ILE A 112 20.96 2.81 -11.23
CA ILE A 112 19.51 2.66 -11.11
C ILE A 112 18.88 4.01 -10.91
N GLU A 113 17.98 4.36 -11.81
CA GLU A 113 17.24 5.61 -11.75
C GLU A 113 16.38 5.69 -10.48
N ASN A 114 16.30 6.86 -9.87
CA ASN A 114 15.51 7.12 -8.66
C ASN A 114 15.85 6.20 -7.46
N PHE A 115 17.10 5.76 -7.33
CA PHE A 115 17.54 4.87 -6.24
C PHE A 115 17.06 5.36 -4.85
N VAL A 116 17.30 6.63 -4.52
CA VAL A 116 16.84 7.22 -3.25
C VAL A 116 15.32 7.12 -3.11
N GLY A 117 14.59 7.34 -4.20
CA GLY A 117 13.14 7.22 -4.20
C GLY A 117 12.65 5.82 -3.82
N HIS A 118 13.23 4.78 -4.43
CA HIS A 118 12.91 3.39 -4.10
C HIS A 118 13.29 3.04 -2.66
N PHE A 119 14.47 3.47 -2.19
CA PHE A 119 14.89 3.26 -0.81
C PHE A 119 13.91 3.88 0.19
N LEU A 120 13.54 5.14 -0.03
CA LEU A 120 12.60 5.85 0.83
C LEU A 120 11.17 5.29 0.73
N HIS A 121 10.78 4.82 -0.45
CA HIS A 121 9.49 4.17 -0.66
C HIS A 121 9.38 2.89 0.17
N GLY A 122 10.39 2.02 0.12
CA GLY A 122 10.43 0.81 0.95
C GLY A 122 10.39 1.11 2.45
N LEU A 123 11.16 2.10 2.91
CA LEU A 123 11.10 2.59 4.27
C LEU A 123 9.69 3.06 4.64
N LYS A 124 9.05 3.83 3.78
CA LYS A 124 7.70 4.36 3.99
C LYS A 124 6.65 3.26 4.05
N LEU A 125 6.71 2.30 3.13
CA LEU A 125 5.80 1.15 3.12
C LEU A 125 5.90 0.31 4.40
N LYS A 126 7.11 0.15 4.94
CA LYS A 126 7.36 -0.57 6.21
C LYS A 126 6.86 0.20 7.42
N SER A 127 6.82 1.54 7.36
CA SER A 127 6.38 2.39 8.46
C SER A 127 4.86 2.42 8.67
N TYR A 128 4.09 1.73 7.83
CA TYR A 128 2.64 1.67 7.96
C TYR A 128 2.22 1.02 9.28
N GLU A 129 1.29 1.66 9.97
CA GLU A 129 0.64 1.16 11.18
C GLU A 129 -0.85 1.49 11.15
N PHE A 130 -1.68 0.50 11.35
CA PHE A 130 -3.10 0.70 11.60
C PHE A 130 -3.32 0.86 13.10
N ASN A 131 -3.56 2.09 13.55
CA ASN A 131 -3.66 2.42 14.98
C ASN A 131 -4.87 3.32 15.30
N ILE A 132 -5.87 3.35 14.41
CA ILE A 132 -7.02 4.25 14.51
C ILE A 132 -7.79 4.00 15.82
N TYR A 133 -7.93 2.74 16.21
CA TYR A 133 -8.70 2.30 17.38
C TYR A 133 -7.87 2.10 18.65
N LYS A 134 -6.55 2.32 18.58
CA LYS A 134 -5.72 2.21 19.79
C LYS A 134 -5.96 3.38 20.74
N SER A 135 -6.21 3.10 22.03
CA SER A 135 -6.41 4.11 23.08
C SER A 135 -5.16 4.99 23.26
N LYS A 136 -3.97 4.40 23.20
CA LYS A 136 -2.69 5.12 23.25
C LYS A 136 -2.11 5.22 21.85
N LYS A 137 -2.10 6.42 21.28
CA LYS A 137 -1.49 6.69 19.96
C LYS A 137 -0.09 7.28 20.16
N ASN A 138 0.91 6.63 19.60
CA ASN A 138 2.24 7.21 19.54
C ASN A 138 2.28 8.29 18.45
N LYS A 139 2.39 9.56 18.85
CA LYS A 139 2.38 10.74 17.94
C LYS A 139 3.77 11.17 17.50
N ARG A 140 4.80 10.33 17.67
CA ARG A 140 6.17 10.74 17.35
C ARG A 140 6.35 10.83 15.84
N LEU A 141 6.95 11.93 15.42
CA LEU A 141 7.32 12.23 14.04
C LEU A 141 8.83 12.01 13.89
N ILE A 142 9.21 11.17 12.95
CA ILE A 142 10.60 10.97 12.53
C ILE A 142 10.83 11.74 11.23
N SER A 143 11.88 12.55 11.19
CA SER A 143 12.28 13.28 9.99
C SER A 143 13.40 12.54 9.27
N ILE A 144 13.16 12.22 8.01
CA ILE A 144 14.17 11.69 7.09
C ILE A 144 14.55 12.82 6.13
N ASN A 145 15.77 13.34 6.25
CA ASN A 145 16.24 14.44 5.44
C ASN A 145 17.19 13.91 4.35
N VAL A 146 16.83 14.05 3.10
CA VAL A 146 17.69 13.73 1.96
C VAL A 146 18.63 14.92 1.74
N ILE A 147 19.93 14.65 1.79
CA ILE A 147 21.00 15.64 1.55
C ILE A 147 21.86 15.19 0.36
N GLY A 148 22.55 16.12 -0.24
CA GLY A 148 23.42 15.87 -1.40
C GLY A 148 22.99 16.65 -2.63
N SER A 149 23.85 16.64 -3.65
CA SER A 149 23.66 17.33 -4.94
C SER A 149 23.42 16.36 -6.08
N LYS A 150 23.94 15.13 -5.97
CA LYS A 150 23.79 14.04 -6.94
C LYS A 150 22.60 13.16 -6.60
N ASN A 151 22.16 12.35 -7.57
CA ASN A 151 21.06 11.38 -7.40
C ASN A 151 19.78 12.00 -6.83
N LYS A 152 19.52 13.27 -7.13
CA LYS A 152 18.31 13.97 -6.71
C LYS A 152 17.08 13.36 -7.36
N ILE A 153 16.00 13.28 -6.57
CA ILE A 153 14.72 12.81 -7.07
C ILE A 153 13.96 14.01 -7.67
N SER A 154 13.53 13.91 -8.92
CA SER A 154 12.71 14.94 -9.56
C SER A 154 11.38 15.13 -8.81
N THR A 155 10.81 16.33 -8.88
CA THR A 155 9.48 16.60 -8.29
C THR A 155 8.41 15.63 -8.81
N GLN A 156 8.50 15.25 -10.09
CA GLN A 156 7.59 14.28 -10.70
C GLN A 156 7.74 12.89 -10.05
N SER A 157 8.97 12.43 -9.83
CA SER A 157 9.24 11.16 -9.16
C SER A 157 8.81 11.18 -7.69
N GLN A 158 9.02 12.30 -6.99
CA GLN A 158 8.51 12.48 -5.62
C GLN A 158 6.98 12.33 -5.56
N LEU A 159 6.27 12.99 -6.49
CA LEU A 159 4.81 12.88 -6.60
C LEU A 159 4.38 11.43 -6.91
N ARG A 160 5.12 10.75 -7.79
CA ARG A 160 4.85 9.33 -8.12
C ARG A 160 4.97 8.43 -6.88
N PHE A 161 6.07 8.53 -6.12
CA PHE A 161 6.25 7.73 -4.90
C PHE A 161 5.19 8.06 -3.84
N LYS A 162 4.90 9.35 -3.64
CA LYS A 162 3.83 9.79 -2.73
C LYS A 162 2.47 9.19 -3.12
N ALA A 163 2.13 9.19 -4.40
CA ALA A 163 0.87 8.63 -4.89
C ALA A 163 0.80 7.10 -4.69
N LEU A 164 1.93 6.38 -4.89
CA LEU A 164 2.04 4.94 -4.61
C LEU A 164 1.81 4.66 -3.12
N GLU A 165 2.42 5.44 -2.24
CA GLU A 165 2.24 5.32 -0.79
C GLU A 165 0.79 5.58 -0.37
N GLU A 166 0.19 6.68 -0.82
CA GLU A 166 -1.19 7.04 -0.48
C GLU A 166 -2.21 6.02 -0.98
N GLY A 167 -2.01 5.45 -2.17
CA GLY A 167 -2.85 4.38 -2.71
C GLY A 167 -2.71 3.08 -1.89
N THR A 168 -1.47 2.68 -1.61
CA THR A 168 -1.18 1.47 -0.84
C THR A 168 -1.68 1.58 0.61
N PHE A 169 -1.47 2.72 1.25
CA PHE A 169 -1.94 2.92 2.63
C PHE A 169 -3.46 2.96 2.70
N PHE A 170 -4.11 3.58 1.73
CA PHE A 170 -5.56 3.57 1.64
C PHE A 170 -6.13 2.16 1.50
N ALA A 171 -5.52 1.32 0.65
CA ALA A 171 -5.89 -0.08 0.54
C ALA A 171 -5.68 -0.85 1.85
N ARG A 172 -4.52 -0.66 2.50
CA ARG A 172 -4.21 -1.29 3.80
C ARG A 172 -5.16 -0.83 4.91
N ASP A 173 -5.52 0.46 4.94
CA ASP A 173 -6.49 0.98 5.91
C ASP A 173 -7.85 0.28 5.74
N LEU A 174 -8.34 0.14 4.49
CA LEU A 174 -9.59 -0.56 4.21
C LEU A 174 -9.54 -2.02 4.66
N VAL A 175 -8.46 -2.75 4.36
CA VAL A 175 -8.29 -4.17 4.74
C VAL A 175 -8.16 -4.36 6.25
N SER A 176 -7.64 -3.37 6.97
CA SER A 176 -7.43 -3.44 8.41
C SER A 176 -8.65 -2.98 9.23
N GLU A 177 -9.68 -2.45 8.58
CA GLU A 177 -10.91 -2.05 9.26
C GLU A 177 -11.71 -3.26 9.74
N PRO A 178 -12.30 -3.21 10.95
CA PRO A 178 -13.18 -4.28 11.42
C PRO A 178 -14.53 -4.25 10.67
N GLY A 179 -15.16 -5.42 10.51
CA GLY A 179 -16.41 -5.59 9.75
C GLY A 179 -17.59 -4.74 10.26
N ASN A 180 -17.66 -4.46 11.57
CA ASN A 180 -18.70 -3.59 12.13
C ASN A 180 -18.53 -2.11 11.74
N ILE A 181 -17.39 -1.74 11.20
CA ILE A 181 -17.09 -0.38 10.70
C ILE A 181 -17.12 -0.37 9.17
N LEU A 182 -16.34 -1.24 8.51
CA LEU A 182 -16.27 -1.29 7.05
C LEU A 182 -17.26 -2.33 6.48
N HIS A 183 -18.54 -2.14 6.73
CA HIS A 183 -19.59 -2.87 6.04
C HIS A 183 -19.89 -2.25 4.64
N PRO A 184 -20.63 -2.91 3.76
CA PRO A 184 -20.83 -2.46 2.37
C PRO A 184 -21.32 -1.00 2.24
N ASP A 185 -22.26 -0.58 3.08
CA ASP A 185 -22.82 0.79 3.06
C ASP A 185 -21.75 1.85 3.35
N GLU A 186 -20.95 1.64 4.41
CA GLU A 186 -19.87 2.57 4.77
C GLU A 186 -18.76 2.54 3.72
N TYR A 187 -18.45 1.37 3.17
CA TYR A 187 -17.44 1.26 2.12
C TYR A 187 -17.86 2.06 0.87
N ALA A 188 -19.08 1.86 0.36
CA ALA A 188 -19.60 2.63 -0.77
C ALA A 188 -19.56 4.15 -0.50
N LYS A 189 -19.91 4.58 0.73
CA LYS A 189 -19.82 5.98 1.17
C LYS A 189 -18.39 6.49 1.15
N ARG A 190 -17.40 5.73 1.68
CA ARG A 190 -15.97 6.11 1.64
C ARG A 190 -15.46 6.23 0.21
N LEU A 191 -15.90 5.39 -0.71
CA LEU A 191 -15.52 5.48 -2.12
C LEU A 191 -16.03 6.78 -2.75
N SER A 192 -17.24 7.23 -2.40
CA SER A 192 -17.77 8.48 -2.95
C SER A 192 -16.88 9.69 -2.60
N ALA A 193 -16.16 9.67 -1.49
CA ALA A 193 -15.24 10.74 -1.10
C ALA A 193 -14.01 10.87 -2.02
N LEU A 194 -13.72 9.85 -2.85
CA LEU A 194 -12.62 9.89 -3.81
C LEU A 194 -12.88 10.83 -4.99
N LYS A 195 -14.13 11.31 -5.16
CA LYS A 195 -14.48 12.37 -6.15
C LYS A 195 -13.58 13.61 -6.02
N LYS A 196 -13.12 13.91 -4.80
CA LYS A 196 -12.19 15.04 -4.55
C LYS A 196 -10.85 14.95 -5.28
N PHE A 197 -10.45 13.75 -5.73
CA PHE A 197 -9.24 13.54 -6.52
C PHE A 197 -9.49 13.59 -8.04
N GLY A 198 -10.73 13.92 -8.46
CA GLY A 198 -11.10 13.99 -9.88
C GLY A 198 -11.58 12.64 -10.46
N LEU A 199 -11.84 11.65 -9.61
CA LEU A 199 -12.45 10.38 -10.00
C LEU A 199 -13.96 10.56 -10.17
N LYS A 200 -14.54 9.98 -11.24
CA LYS A 200 -15.98 9.86 -11.39
C LYS A 200 -16.44 8.57 -10.72
N ILE A 201 -17.35 8.70 -9.76
CA ILE A 201 -17.84 7.58 -8.94
C ILE A 201 -19.34 7.43 -9.15
N ASN A 202 -19.78 6.24 -9.57
CA ASN A 202 -21.19 5.87 -9.57
C ASN A 202 -21.39 4.69 -8.61
N ILE A 203 -22.44 4.74 -7.83
CA ILE A 203 -22.80 3.72 -6.85
C ILE A 203 -24.17 3.18 -7.24
N TYR A 204 -24.24 1.89 -7.47
CA TYR A 204 -25.47 1.16 -7.76
C TYR A 204 -25.91 0.40 -6.51
N ASP A 205 -27.04 0.77 -5.93
CA ASP A 205 -27.64 0.15 -4.75
C ASP A 205 -28.46 -1.11 -5.07
N ASP A 206 -29.01 -1.79 -4.06
CA ASP A 206 -29.86 -2.98 -4.23
C ASP A 206 -30.98 -2.80 -5.25
N LYS A 207 -31.65 -1.63 -5.26
CA LYS A 207 -32.75 -1.35 -6.19
C LYS A 207 -32.25 -1.29 -7.63
N GLN A 208 -31.10 -0.67 -7.83
CA GLN A 208 -30.47 -0.53 -9.14
C GLN A 208 -29.90 -1.88 -9.62
N LEU A 209 -29.26 -2.64 -8.70
CA LEU A 209 -28.74 -3.98 -8.99
C LEU A 209 -29.85 -4.96 -9.37
N LYS A 210 -31.03 -4.90 -8.72
CA LYS A 210 -32.23 -5.67 -9.09
C LYS A 210 -32.72 -5.31 -10.49
N LYS A 211 -32.78 -4.02 -10.84
CA LYS A 211 -33.13 -3.58 -12.19
C LYS A 211 -32.16 -4.09 -13.25
N LEU A 212 -30.87 -4.11 -12.93
CA LEU A 212 -29.80 -4.66 -13.77
C LEU A 212 -29.80 -6.20 -13.80
N ARG A 213 -30.55 -6.87 -12.94
CA ARG A 213 -30.61 -8.34 -12.82
C ARG A 213 -29.25 -8.96 -12.41
N MET A 214 -28.50 -8.26 -11.57
CA MET A 214 -27.24 -8.76 -10.98
C MET A 214 -27.52 -9.71 -9.81
N ASN A 215 -28.23 -10.82 -10.09
CA ASN A 215 -28.71 -11.68 -9.01
C ASN A 215 -27.64 -12.59 -8.44
N ALA A 216 -26.52 -12.81 -9.13
CA ALA A 216 -25.39 -13.55 -8.57
C ALA A 216 -24.73 -12.74 -7.44
N LEU A 217 -24.52 -11.44 -7.65
CA LEU A 217 -24.02 -10.54 -6.61
C LEU A 217 -25.04 -10.36 -5.48
N LEU A 218 -26.30 -10.10 -5.82
CA LEU A 218 -27.38 -9.89 -4.84
C LEU A 218 -27.60 -11.14 -3.97
N GLY A 219 -27.50 -12.34 -4.56
CA GLY A 219 -27.64 -13.61 -3.83
C GLY A 219 -26.64 -13.76 -2.69
N VAL A 220 -25.41 -13.30 -2.89
CA VAL A 220 -24.39 -13.33 -1.83
C VAL A 220 -24.79 -12.44 -0.65
N GLY A 221 -25.26 -11.23 -0.92
CA GLY A 221 -25.58 -10.24 0.12
C GLY A 221 -26.94 -10.42 0.80
N GLN A 222 -27.83 -11.29 0.27
CA GLN A 222 -29.24 -11.32 0.70
C GLN A 222 -29.45 -11.83 2.14
N GLY A 223 -28.45 -12.52 2.73
CA GLY A 223 -28.49 -12.97 4.14
C GLY A 223 -28.12 -11.87 5.14
N SER A 224 -27.47 -10.79 4.69
CA SER A 224 -27.09 -9.67 5.54
C SER A 224 -28.23 -8.64 5.70
N ILE A 225 -28.19 -7.90 6.80
CA ILE A 225 -29.03 -6.70 7.01
C ILE A 225 -28.47 -5.47 6.27
N ARG A 226 -27.25 -5.58 5.72
CA ARG A 226 -26.59 -4.51 4.98
C ARG A 226 -26.95 -4.56 3.50
N GLY A 227 -26.85 -3.40 2.83
CA GLY A 227 -27.06 -3.31 1.40
C GLY A 227 -25.95 -3.98 0.57
N SER A 228 -26.27 -4.30 -0.68
CA SER A 228 -25.31 -4.74 -1.70
C SER A 228 -25.08 -3.62 -2.70
N TYR A 229 -23.84 -3.44 -3.14
CA TYR A 229 -23.48 -2.35 -4.04
C TYR A 229 -22.55 -2.82 -5.17
N LEU A 230 -22.71 -2.20 -6.34
CA LEU A 230 -21.64 -2.15 -7.35
C LEU A 230 -21.16 -0.71 -7.45
N VAL A 231 -19.86 -0.49 -7.39
CA VAL A 231 -19.29 0.85 -7.50
C VAL A 231 -18.34 0.91 -8.68
N THR A 232 -18.55 1.87 -9.59
CA THR A 232 -17.63 2.18 -10.67
C THR A 232 -16.81 3.42 -10.34
N ILE A 233 -15.53 3.36 -10.65
CA ILE A 233 -14.52 4.40 -10.35
C ILE A 233 -13.80 4.69 -11.66
N GLU A 234 -14.05 5.82 -12.29
CA GLU A 234 -13.50 6.16 -13.59
C GLU A 234 -12.39 7.23 -13.46
N TRP A 235 -11.28 7.01 -14.14
CA TRP A 235 -10.19 7.96 -14.32
C TRP A 235 -9.96 8.19 -15.81
N ASN A 236 -10.15 9.43 -16.28
CA ASN A 236 -9.93 9.83 -17.67
C ASN A 236 -8.69 10.75 -17.75
N GLY A 237 -7.50 10.16 -17.60
CA GLY A 237 -6.24 10.90 -17.56
C GLY A 237 -5.56 11.06 -18.92
N ALA A 238 -5.88 10.20 -19.90
CA ALA A 238 -5.35 10.32 -21.26
C ALA A 238 -6.07 11.42 -22.07
N LYS A 239 -7.28 11.82 -21.61
CA LYS A 239 -8.13 12.84 -22.29
C LYS A 239 -8.37 12.55 -23.77
N ASN A 240 -8.48 11.29 -24.11
CA ASN A 240 -8.79 10.79 -25.46
C ASN A 240 -9.84 9.69 -25.39
N ASN A 241 -10.31 9.21 -26.55
CA ASN A 241 -11.33 8.17 -26.65
C ASN A 241 -10.74 6.72 -26.61
N SER A 242 -9.51 6.55 -26.12
CA SER A 242 -8.95 5.19 -25.94
C SER A 242 -9.77 4.40 -24.91
N LYS A 243 -9.96 3.11 -25.18
CA LYS A 243 -10.63 2.21 -24.23
C LYS A 243 -9.89 2.23 -22.90
N PRO A 244 -10.60 2.33 -21.77
CA PRO A 244 -9.96 2.30 -20.45
C PRO A 244 -9.43 0.90 -20.12
N LEU A 245 -8.36 0.86 -19.31
CA LEU A 245 -7.96 -0.36 -18.63
C LEU A 245 -8.96 -0.62 -17.51
N ALA A 246 -9.52 -1.83 -17.49
CA ALA A 246 -10.50 -2.24 -16.49
C ALA A 246 -9.86 -3.04 -15.35
N PHE A 247 -10.24 -2.73 -14.12
CA PHE A 247 -9.80 -3.43 -12.91
C PHE A 247 -11.04 -3.81 -12.10
N VAL A 248 -11.26 -5.11 -11.88
CA VAL A 248 -12.42 -5.61 -11.16
C VAL A 248 -11.97 -6.22 -9.84
N GLY A 249 -12.65 -5.88 -8.74
CA GLY A 249 -12.28 -6.30 -7.40
C GLY A 249 -13.42 -6.90 -6.59
N LYS A 250 -13.14 -8.05 -5.95
CA LYS A 250 -14.01 -8.68 -4.95
C LYS A 250 -14.06 -7.80 -3.70
N GLY A 251 -15.26 -7.48 -3.22
CA GLY A 251 -15.51 -6.65 -2.05
C GLY A 251 -16.44 -7.28 -1.02
N VAL A 252 -16.18 -8.51 -0.61
CA VAL A 252 -16.91 -9.16 0.48
C VAL A 252 -16.39 -8.61 1.81
N CYS A 253 -17.14 -7.67 2.40
CA CYS A 253 -16.70 -6.91 3.57
C CYS A 253 -16.54 -7.76 4.83
N PHE A 254 -17.34 -8.82 4.94
CA PHE A 254 -17.16 -9.89 5.91
C PHE A 254 -17.75 -11.17 5.32
N ASP A 255 -17.05 -12.29 5.51
CA ASP A 255 -17.45 -13.58 4.96
C ASP A 255 -17.54 -14.65 6.04
N THR A 256 -18.77 -15.01 6.41
CA THR A 256 -19.03 -16.14 7.30
C THR A 256 -19.12 -17.48 6.57
N GLY A 257 -19.09 -17.48 5.22
CA GLY A 257 -19.45 -18.59 4.37
C GLY A 257 -20.94 -18.67 4.05
N GLY A 258 -21.78 -17.84 4.66
CA GLY A 258 -23.24 -17.89 4.52
C GLY A 258 -23.80 -19.13 5.21
N ILE A 259 -24.74 -19.85 4.56
CA ILE A 259 -25.31 -21.11 5.08
C ILE A 259 -24.24 -22.23 5.13
N SER A 260 -23.29 -22.26 4.18
CA SER A 260 -22.11 -23.11 4.25
C SER A 260 -21.09 -22.52 5.23
N LEU A 261 -21.48 -22.44 6.52
CA LEU A 261 -20.78 -21.68 7.55
C LEU A 261 -19.34 -22.16 7.77
N LYS A 262 -18.40 -21.22 7.79
CA LYS A 262 -17.00 -21.47 8.11
C LYS A 262 -16.84 -21.91 9.57
N PRO A 263 -15.83 -22.74 9.91
CA PRO A 263 -15.42 -22.93 11.29
C PRO A 263 -15.09 -21.61 11.97
N ALA A 264 -15.37 -21.50 13.29
CA ALA A 264 -15.09 -20.28 14.05
C ALA A 264 -13.61 -19.89 14.05
N LYS A 265 -12.71 -20.88 13.96
CA LYS A 265 -11.26 -20.67 13.91
C LYS A 265 -10.89 -19.90 12.62
N PHE A 266 -10.22 -18.77 12.78
CA PHE A 266 -9.80 -17.83 11.73
C PHE A 266 -10.96 -17.08 11.02
N MET A 267 -12.20 -17.20 11.51
CA MET A 267 -13.30 -16.41 10.92
C MET A 267 -13.09 -14.89 11.15
N GLU A 268 -12.41 -14.50 12.23
CA GLU A 268 -12.03 -13.12 12.51
C GLU A 268 -11.15 -12.50 11.44
N ASP A 269 -10.42 -13.31 10.69
CA ASP A 269 -9.58 -12.84 9.59
C ASP A 269 -10.41 -12.46 8.33
N MET A 270 -11.68 -12.88 8.25
CA MET A 270 -12.53 -12.65 7.09
C MET A 270 -12.92 -11.18 6.86
N THR A 271 -12.45 -10.27 7.67
CA THR A 271 -12.47 -8.82 7.40
C THR A 271 -11.63 -8.46 6.17
N TYR A 272 -10.62 -9.26 5.81
CA TYR A 272 -9.77 -9.02 4.64
C TYR A 272 -10.35 -9.53 3.31
N ASP A 273 -11.50 -10.17 3.30
CA ASP A 273 -12.10 -10.80 2.10
C ASP A 273 -12.59 -9.80 1.04
N MET A 274 -12.38 -8.54 1.32
CA MET A 274 -12.55 -7.40 0.42
C MET A 274 -11.21 -6.82 -0.10
N ALA A 275 -10.08 -7.47 0.16
CA ALA A 275 -8.76 -6.95 -0.22
C ALA A 275 -8.57 -6.76 -1.74
N GLY A 276 -9.26 -7.57 -2.57
CA GLY A 276 -9.30 -7.39 -4.02
C GLY A 276 -9.87 -6.03 -4.41
N SER A 277 -11.01 -5.63 -3.85
CA SER A 277 -11.61 -4.31 -4.06
C SER A 277 -10.74 -3.19 -3.50
N ALA A 278 -10.14 -3.37 -2.32
CA ALA A 278 -9.26 -2.39 -1.71
C ALA A 278 -8.02 -2.12 -2.59
N THR A 279 -7.47 -3.16 -3.22
CA THR A 279 -6.35 -3.03 -4.18
C THR A 279 -6.77 -2.21 -5.40
N VAL A 280 -7.94 -2.50 -6.00
CA VAL A 280 -8.47 -1.73 -7.12
C VAL A 280 -8.67 -0.27 -6.73
N VAL A 281 -9.29 -0.01 -5.60
CA VAL A 281 -9.56 1.36 -5.11
C VAL A 281 -8.26 2.12 -4.82
N GLY A 282 -7.27 1.46 -4.19
CA GLY A 282 -5.94 2.03 -3.94
C GLY A 282 -5.21 2.38 -5.25
N LEU A 283 -5.31 1.51 -6.26
CA LEU A 283 -4.78 1.76 -7.60
C LEU A 283 -5.46 2.97 -8.25
N MET A 284 -6.79 3.04 -8.24
CA MET A 284 -7.53 4.17 -8.83
C MET A 284 -7.19 5.50 -8.14
N LYS A 285 -7.07 5.50 -6.81
CA LYS A 285 -6.57 6.66 -6.06
C LYS A 285 -5.16 7.05 -6.48
N ASN A 286 -4.25 6.09 -6.62
CA ASN A 286 -2.89 6.33 -7.09
C ASN A 286 -2.87 7.00 -8.47
N LEU A 287 -3.64 6.48 -9.43
CA LEU A 287 -3.73 7.02 -10.78
C LEU A 287 -4.18 8.49 -10.76
N ALA A 288 -5.19 8.79 -9.95
CA ALA A 288 -5.73 10.14 -9.81
C ALA A 288 -4.73 11.10 -9.14
N VAL A 289 -4.11 10.70 -8.01
CA VAL A 289 -3.17 11.56 -7.27
C VAL A 289 -1.95 11.92 -8.13
N ARG A 290 -1.38 10.96 -8.88
CA ARG A 290 -0.25 11.22 -9.77
C ARG A 290 -0.63 11.78 -11.14
N LYS A 291 -1.92 11.98 -11.40
CA LYS A 291 -2.45 12.46 -12.69
C LYS A 291 -1.96 11.60 -13.87
N ALA A 292 -2.08 10.29 -13.74
CA ALA A 292 -1.60 9.34 -14.74
C ALA A 292 -2.26 9.58 -16.10
N LYS A 293 -1.46 9.59 -17.18
CA LYS A 293 -1.92 9.84 -18.56
C LYS A 293 -2.50 8.58 -19.20
N ILE A 294 -3.44 7.93 -18.52
CA ILE A 294 -4.17 6.74 -19.00
C ILE A 294 -5.65 6.88 -18.66
N ASN A 295 -6.51 6.18 -19.40
CA ASN A 295 -7.89 5.98 -19.01
C ASN A 295 -8.01 4.65 -18.28
N ALA A 296 -8.72 4.64 -17.16
CA ALA A 296 -8.91 3.45 -16.34
C ALA A 296 -10.29 3.46 -15.69
N VAL A 297 -10.85 2.26 -15.46
CA VAL A 297 -12.06 2.04 -14.70
C VAL A 297 -11.83 0.95 -13.66
N GLY A 298 -12.15 1.25 -12.41
CA GLY A 298 -12.25 0.28 -11.33
C GLY A 298 -13.73 -0.10 -11.13
N VAL A 299 -14.02 -1.38 -11.00
CA VAL A 299 -15.37 -1.88 -10.69
C VAL A 299 -15.28 -2.80 -9.50
N VAL A 300 -16.04 -2.52 -8.44
CA VAL A 300 -16.02 -3.32 -7.21
C VAL A 300 -17.42 -3.67 -6.77
N GLY A 301 -17.68 -4.96 -6.54
CA GLY A 301 -18.92 -5.47 -5.95
C GLY A 301 -18.75 -5.56 -4.43
N LEU A 302 -19.61 -4.87 -3.69
CA LEU A 302 -19.55 -4.76 -2.24
C LEU A 302 -20.74 -5.47 -1.61
N VAL A 303 -20.49 -6.52 -0.83
CA VAL A 303 -21.48 -7.35 -0.15
C VAL A 303 -20.95 -7.80 1.20
N GLU A 304 -21.83 -8.41 1.98
CA GLU A 304 -21.48 -9.13 3.20
C GLU A 304 -22.15 -10.51 3.17
N ASN A 305 -21.37 -11.58 3.25
CA ASN A 305 -21.89 -12.96 3.19
C ASN A 305 -22.20 -13.48 4.59
N MET A 306 -23.47 -13.45 4.96
CA MET A 306 -23.94 -13.77 6.29
C MET A 306 -24.99 -14.89 6.29
N PRO A 307 -25.03 -15.74 7.34
CA PRO A 307 -26.15 -16.62 7.57
C PRO A 307 -27.38 -15.80 7.97
N GLY A 308 -28.56 -16.23 7.57
CA GLY A 308 -29.80 -15.54 7.89
C GLY A 308 -31.01 -16.26 7.31
N GLY A 309 -32.20 -15.87 7.75
CA GLY A 309 -33.44 -16.47 7.24
C GLY A 309 -33.68 -16.24 5.74
N ASN A 310 -33.05 -15.24 5.15
CA ASN A 310 -33.11 -14.94 3.72
C ASN A 310 -31.81 -15.28 2.96
N ALA A 311 -30.85 -15.94 3.61
CA ALA A 311 -29.56 -16.24 2.99
C ALA A 311 -29.70 -17.23 1.82
N GLN A 312 -28.83 -17.10 0.83
CA GLN A 312 -28.68 -18.05 -0.26
C GLN A 312 -28.29 -19.43 0.27
N ARG A 313 -28.84 -20.48 -0.32
CA ARG A 313 -28.65 -21.87 0.14
C ARG A 313 -27.95 -22.71 -0.92
N PRO A 314 -27.23 -23.74 -0.54
CA PRO A 314 -26.81 -24.78 -1.47
C PRO A 314 -28.04 -25.36 -2.21
N GLY A 315 -27.94 -25.50 -3.54
CA GLY A 315 -29.03 -25.93 -4.42
C GLY A 315 -29.85 -24.75 -5.01
N ASP A 316 -29.71 -23.54 -4.51
CA ASP A 316 -30.38 -22.37 -5.12
C ASP A 316 -29.83 -22.10 -6.52
N ILE A 317 -30.70 -21.65 -7.44
CA ILE A 317 -30.31 -21.27 -8.79
C ILE A 317 -30.54 -19.78 -8.95
N VAL A 318 -29.49 -19.07 -9.38
CA VAL A 318 -29.56 -17.63 -9.68
C VAL A 318 -29.30 -17.35 -11.15
N LYS A 319 -29.91 -16.32 -11.71
CA LYS A 319 -29.62 -15.83 -13.05
C LYS A 319 -28.70 -14.62 -12.97
N SER A 320 -27.48 -14.76 -13.47
CA SER A 320 -26.47 -13.70 -13.49
C SER A 320 -26.82 -12.58 -14.49
N TYR A 321 -26.06 -11.49 -14.42
CA TYR A 321 -26.16 -10.34 -15.34
C TYR A 321 -25.97 -10.76 -16.81
N SER A 322 -25.10 -11.75 -17.08
CA SER A 322 -24.93 -12.32 -18.44
C SER A 322 -26.16 -13.11 -18.96
N GLY A 323 -27.16 -13.32 -18.13
CA GLY A 323 -28.34 -14.13 -18.45
C GLY A 323 -28.17 -15.63 -18.23
N LYS A 324 -26.95 -16.10 -17.88
CA LYS A 324 -26.67 -17.50 -17.55
C LYS A 324 -27.16 -17.84 -16.15
N THR A 325 -27.67 -19.06 -15.98
CA THR A 325 -28.07 -19.62 -14.70
C THR A 325 -26.83 -20.23 -14.00
N ILE A 326 -26.76 -20.06 -12.69
CA ILE A 326 -25.70 -20.59 -11.83
C ILE A 326 -26.36 -21.35 -10.69
N GLU A 327 -26.05 -22.63 -10.55
CA GLU A 327 -26.41 -23.43 -9.39
C GLU A 327 -25.40 -23.20 -8.27
N ILE A 328 -25.88 -22.92 -7.07
CA ILE A 328 -25.05 -22.66 -5.90
C ILE A 328 -24.83 -23.97 -5.16
N LEU A 329 -23.65 -24.56 -5.29
CA LEU A 329 -23.31 -25.78 -4.56
C LEU A 329 -22.76 -25.51 -3.17
N ASN A 330 -22.11 -24.37 -3.00
CA ASN A 330 -21.49 -23.95 -1.73
C ASN A 330 -21.56 -22.43 -1.63
N THR A 331 -22.17 -21.91 -0.57
CA THR A 331 -22.34 -20.46 -0.37
C THR A 331 -21.04 -19.78 0.10
N ASP A 332 -20.00 -20.55 0.48
CA ASP A 332 -18.64 -20.06 0.76
C ASP A 332 -17.78 -19.90 -0.52
N ALA A 333 -18.40 -20.09 -1.69
CA ALA A 333 -17.79 -19.80 -3.00
C ALA A 333 -18.38 -18.52 -3.61
N GLU A 334 -18.64 -17.54 -2.80
CA GLU A 334 -19.41 -16.30 -3.05
C GLU A 334 -18.64 -15.29 -3.91
N GLY A 335 -17.31 -15.19 -3.75
CA GLY A 335 -16.49 -14.19 -4.44
C GLY A 335 -16.59 -14.30 -5.96
N ARG A 336 -16.64 -15.52 -6.50
CA ARG A 336 -16.83 -15.77 -7.92
C ARG A 336 -18.22 -15.34 -8.43
N LEU A 337 -19.22 -15.33 -7.56
CA LEU A 337 -20.58 -14.87 -7.90
C LEU A 337 -20.63 -13.35 -8.01
N VAL A 338 -20.03 -12.66 -7.05
CA VAL A 338 -19.85 -11.19 -7.10
C VAL A 338 -19.09 -10.79 -8.35
N LEU A 339 -17.99 -11.50 -8.66
CA LEU A 339 -17.16 -11.20 -9.82
C LEU A 339 -17.83 -11.54 -11.15
N ALA A 340 -18.69 -12.57 -11.23
CA ALA A 340 -19.40 -12.93 -12.45
C ALA A 340 -20.24 -11.76 -12.98
N ASP A 341 -21.04 -11.13 -12.11
CA ASP A 341 -21.86 -9.98 -12.48
C ASP A 341 -21.00 -8.74 -12.75
N ALA A 342 -19.99 -8.48 -11.89
CA ALA A 342 -19.13 -7.32 -12.03
C ALA A 342 -18.28 -7.35 -13.30
N LEU A 343 -17.73 -8.51 -13.70
CA LEU A 343 -16.94 -8.68 -14.93
C LEU A 343 -17.82 -8.46 -16.17
N THR A 344 -18.97 -9.14 -16.24
CA THR A 344 -19.90 -8.98 -17.39
C THR A 344 -20.41 -7.54 -17.52
N PHE A 345 -20.60 -6.83 -16.40
CA PHE A 345 -20.97 -5.42 -16.44
C PHE A 345 -19.82 -4.52 -16.96
N THR A 346 -18.60 -4.95 -16.79
CA THR A 346 -17.39 -4.17 -17.16
C THR A 346 -17.05 -4.31 -18.65
N GLU A 347 -17.43 -5.41 -19.28
CA GLU A 347 -17.27 -5.67 -20.73
C GLU A 347 -18.15 -4.71 -21.56
#